data_b2e6938ae10a1220fe4d828700a31a14
#
_entry.id   b2e6938ae10a1220fe4d828700a31a14
#
_cell.length_a   1.000
_cell.length_b   1.000
_cell.length_c   1.000
_cell.angle_alpha   90.00
_cell.angle_beta   90.00
_cell.angle_gamma   90.00
#
_symmetry.space_group_name_H-M   'P 1'
#
loop_
_entity.id
_entity.type
_entity.pdbx_description
1 polymer ?
#
loop_
_entity_poly.entity_id
_entity_poly.type
_entity_poly.pdbx_seq_one_letter_code
_entity_poly.pdbx_strand_id
1 'polypeptide(L)'
;MEITFEDSGTPLKRSKNRHGETCEEQLRRMVRNIADEITEGKEDPSRWLERCGYDIRYLVSSDKSFLGSEILVAGGGPTIWVDTFREQVTGWWGTDRVQWYYQDNMGLNDYMEEIYGC
;
A
#
# COMPACT_ATOMS: atom_id res chain seq x y z
N MET A 1 7.53 16.72 28.08
CA MET A 1 8.05 16.12 27.40
C MET A 1 7.94 15.77 27.24
N GLU A 2 7.79 16.22 27.21
CA GLU A 2 8.22 15.71 26.59
C GLU A 2 7.86 15.72 26.09
N ILE A 3 7.75 16.44 26.04
CA ILE A 3 8.02 16.26 25.15
C ILE A 3 7.89 16.31 24.78
N THR A 4 7.74 16.92 24.73
CA THR A 4 8.21 16.61 23.95
C THR A 4 7.99 16.72 23.53
N PHE A 5 7.75 17.26 23.48
CA PHE A 5 8.18 16.98 22.64
C PHE A 5 8.24 16.91 22.73
N GLU A 6 8.43 17.32 22.75
CA GLU A 6 9.12 16.85 22.37
C GLU A 6 9.27 16.78 22.32
N ASP A 7 9.15 17.66 22.58
CA ASP A 7 9.95 17.34 22.28
C ASP A 7 10.26 17.54 22.14
N SER A 8 10.47 18.32 22.39
CA SER A 8 11.26 18.19 22.05
C SER A 8 11.81 18.09 21.95
N GLY A 9 11.68 19.49 22.14
CA GLY A 9 12.85 19.13 21.65
C GLY A 9 13.23 17.98 21.81
N THR A 10 13.22 17.97 22.52
CA THR A 10 13.25 16.67 22.44
C THR A 10 12.72 16.28 21.24
N PRO A 11 13.32 15.50 20.59
CA PRO A 11 12.56 14.99 19.52
C PRO A 11 11.30 14.41 20.12
N LEU A 12 10.23 14.70 19.49
CA LEU A 12 9.00 14.12 19.91
C LEU A 12 9.08 12.64 19.79
N LYS A 13 8.76 11.95 20.86
CA LYS A 13 8.62 10.54 20.78
C LYS A 13 7.35 10.21 20.05
N ARG A 14 7.39 9.24 19.18
CA ARG A 14 6.21 8.77 18.49
C ARG A 14 5.36 7.97 19.47
N SER A 15 4.05 8.14 19.37
CA SER A 15 3.13 7.32 20.14
C SER A 15 3.20 5.89 19.67
N LYS A 16 3.06 4.97 20.58
CA LYS A 16 2.93 3.56 20.23
C LYS A 16 1.47 3.16 20.30
N ASN A 17 1.08 2.26 19.42
CA ASN A 17 -0.27 1.73 19.47
C ASN A 17 -0.36 0.69 20.59
N ARG A 18 -1.53 0.08 20.75
CA ARG A 18 -1.76 -0.89 21.85
C ARG A 18 -0.89 -2.14 21.74
N HIS A 19 -0.23 -2.36 20.61
CA HIS A 19 0.68 -3.49 20.42
C HIS A 19 2.13 -3.09 20.66
N GLY A 20 2.39 -1.86 21.09
CA GLY A 20 3.73 -1.37 21.34
C GLY A 20 4.47 -0.92 20.09
N GLU A 21 3.80 -0.81 18.96
CA GLU A 21 4.43 -0.37 17.72
C GLU A 21 4.37 1.14 17.58
N THR A 22 5.40 1.73 16.97
CA THR A 22 5.32 3.10 16.49
C THR A 22 4.49 3.14 15.22
N CYS A 23 4.10 4.34 14.79
CA CYS A 23 3.36 4.49 13.53
C CYS A 23 4.17 3.97 12.35
N GLU A 24 5.49 4.22 12.36
CA GLU A 24 6.35 3.73 11.28
C GLU A 24 6.39 2.21 11.26
N GLU A 25 6.52 1.58 12.42
CA GLU A 25 6.57 0.12 12.51
C GLU A 25 5.25 -0.49 12.05
N GLN A 26 4.14 0.12 12.44
CA GLN A 26 2.84 -0.35 12.02
C GLN A 26 2.65 -0.20 10.50
N LEU A 27 3.08 0.93 9.95
CA LEU A 27 3.00 1.16 8.50
C LEU A 27 3.83 0.12 7.75
N ARG A 28 5.04 -0.16 8.24
CA ARG A 28 5.93 -1.14 7.62
C ARG A 28 5.28 -2.53 7.63
N ARG A 29 4.68 -2.90 8.74
CA ARG A 29 4.00 -4.18 8.86
C ARG A 29 2.83 -4.28 7.89
N MET A 30 2.03 -3.22 7.77
CA MET A 30 0.89 -3.22 6.87
C MET A 30 1.32 -3.34 5.41
N VAL A 31 2.33 -2.57 5.01
CA VAL A 31 2.85 -2.59 3.64
C VAL A 31 3.39 -3.98 3.31
N ARG A 32 4.18 -4.57 4.20
CA ARG A 32 4.73 -5.91 3.98
C ARG A 32 3.65 -6.97 3.89
N ASN A 33 2.65 -6.88 4.76
CA ASN A 33 1.56 -7.88 4.75
C ASN A 33 0.81 -7.86 3.43
N ILE A 34 0.58 -6.67 2.87
CA ILE A 34 -0.09 -6.56 1.58
C ILE A 34 0.80 -7.15 0.48
N ALA A 35 2.07 -6.80 0.47
CA ALA A 35 3.01 -7.31 -0.52
C ALA A 35 3.15 -8.83 -0.43
N ASP A 36 3.23 -9.36 0.79
CA ASP A 36 3.35 -10.81 1.00
C ASP A 36 2.09 -11.53 0.54
N GLU A 37 0.93 -10.95 0.77
CA GLU A 37 -0.34 -11.53 0.37
C GLU A 37 -0.42 -11.70 -1.14
N ILE A 38 0.00 -10.69 -1.87
CA ILE A 38 0.02 -10.75 -3.34
C ILE A 38 1.06 -11.77 -3.82
N THR A 39 2.24 -11.76 -3.17
CA THR A 39 3.31 -12.70 -3.53
C THR A 39 2.92 -14.14 -3.28
N GLU A 40 2.17 -14.41 -2.21
CA GLU A 40 1.67 -15.76 -1.95
C GLU A 40 0.70 -16.22 -3.03
N GLY A 41 -0.10 -15.29 -3.54
CA GLY A 41 -0.97 -15.57 -4.69
C GLY A 41 -2.07 -16.58 -4.43
N LYS A 42 -2.51 -16.71 -3.18
CA LYS A 42 -3.52 -17.73 -2.83
C LYS A 42 -4.93 -17.29 -3.13
N GLU A 43 -5.16 -15.98 -3.18
CA GLU A 43 -6.50 -15.44 -3.38
C GLU A 43 -6.70 -15.06 -4.83
N ASP A 44 -7.92 -15.23 -5.33
CA ASP A 44 -8.30 -14.76 -6.67
C ASP A 44 -8.20 -13.22 -6.68
N PRO A 45 -7.62 -12.62 -7.73
CA PRO A 45 -7.45 -11.16 -7.75
C PRO A 45 -8.77 -10.41 -7.67
N SER A 46 -9.86 -10.96 -8.21
CA SER A 46 -11.16 -10.28 -8.11
C SER A 46 -11.64 -10.20 -6.66
N ARG A 47 -11.42 -11.27 -5.92
CA ARG A 47 -11.80 -11.29 -4.50
C ARG A 47 -10.91 -10.37 -3.67
N TRP A 48 -9.62 -10.39 -3.98
CA TRP A 48 -8.68 -9.53 -3.29
C TRP A 48 -9.03 -8.06 -3.50
N LEU A 49 -9.34 -7.70 -4.75
CA LEU A 49 -9.69 -6.32 -5.08
C LEU A 49 -10.98 -5.90 -4.38
N GLU A 50 -11.97 -6.79 -4.36
CA GLU A 50 -13.24 -6.51 -3.69
C GLU A 50 -13.05 -6.30 -2.19
N ARG A 51 -12.17 -7.08 -1.58
CA ARG A 51 -11.92 -7.01 -0.14
C ARG A 51 -11.03 -5.83 0.25
N CYS A 52 -10.04 -5.50 -0.58
CA CYS A 52 -8.99 -4.56 -0.20
C CYS A 52 -9.03 -3.24 -0.95
N GLY A 53 -9.60 -3.19 -2.15
CA GLY A 53 -9.49 -2.00 -2.99
C GLY A 53 -10.56 -0.98 -2.70
N TYR A 54 -10.15 0.27 -2.53
CA TYR A 54 -11.06 1.39 -2.31
C TYR A 54 -11.15 2.31 -3.52
N ASP A 55 -10.07 2.42 -4.27
CA ASP A 55 -10.01 3.30 -5.42
C ASP A 55 -9.00 2.76 -6.41
N ILE A 56 -9.19 3.03 -7.68
CA ILE A 56 -8.33 2.51 -8.74
C ILE A 56 -7.97 3.65 -9.68
N ARG A 57 -6.70 3.74 -10.01
CA ARG A 57 -6.20 4.63 -11.04
C ARG A 57 -5.47 3.80 -12.08
N TYR A 58 -5.65 4.13 -13.34
CA TYR A 58 -5.00 3.40 -14.42
C TYR A 58 -3.84 4.19 -14.97
N LEU A 59 -2.76 3.47 -15.28
CA LEU A 59 -1.60 4.02 -15.99
C LEU A 59 -1.72 3.54 -17.43
N VAL A 60 -1.78 4.48 -18.35
CA VAL A 60 -1.97 4.16 -19.78
C VAL A 60 -0.93 4.90 -20.60
N SER A 61 -0.62 4.35 -21.77
CA SER A 61 0.27 5.01 -22.70
C SER A 61 -0.51 6.04 -23.52
N SER A 62 0.20 6.78 -24.37
CA SER A 62 -0.42 7.85 -25.16
C SER A 62 -1.47 7.30 -26.15
N ASP A 63 -1.36 6.04 -26.54
CA ASP A 63 -2.36 5.41 -27.41
C ASP A 63 -3.49 4.75 -26.61
N LYS A 64 -3.52 4.99 -25.29
CA LYS A 64 -4.52 4.51 -24.36
C LYS A 64 -4.45 3.02 -24.10
N SER A 65 -3.33 2.37 -24.44
CA SER A 65 -3.14 0.98 -24.05
C SER A 65 -2.77 0.90 -22.58
N PHE A 66 -3.20 -0.16 -21.94
CA PHE A 66 -3.01 -0.39 -20.51
C PHE A 66 -1.54 -0.70 -20.21
N LEU A 67 -1.00 -0.04 -19.18
CA LEU A 67 0.34 -0.33 -18.68
C LEU A 67 0.28 -0.93 -17.27
N GLY A 68 -0.58 -0.41 -16.42
CA GLY A 68 -0.71 -0.86 -15.05
C GLY A 68 -1.77 -0.09 -14.32
N SER A 69 -1.84 -0.27 -13.01
CA SER A 69 -2.81 0.42 -12.18
C SER A 69 -2.21 0.73 -10.82
N GLU A 70 -2.85 1.66 -10.12
CA GLU A 70 -2.59 1.94 -8.72
C GLU A 70 -3.88 1.69 -7.98
N ILE A 71 -3.82 0.90 -6.93
CA ILE A 71 -4.99 0.51 -6.14
C ILE A 71 -4.81 1.04 -4.73
N LEU A 72 -5.75 1.87 -4.28
CA LEU A 72 -5.74 2.37 -2.91
C LEU A 72 -6.29 1.28 -2.01
N VAL A 73 -5.50 0.84 -1.04
CA VAL A 73 -5.90 -0.23 -0.12
C VAL A 73 -6.04 0.24 1.32
N ALA A 74 -5.60 1.45 1.62
CA ALA A 74 -5.80 2.07 2.94
C ALA A 74 -5.77 3.57 2.78
N GLY A 75 -6.62 4.26 3.52
CA GLY A 75 -6.67 5.72 3.50
C GLY A 75 -7.19 6.23 4.84
N GLY A 76 -7.06 7.52 5.06
CA GLY A 76 -7.57 8.15 6.27
C GLY A 76 -6.52 8.30 7.35
N GLY A 77 -5.87 7.27 7.81
CA GLY A 77 -4.70 7.32 8.69
C GLY A 77 -3.50 7.07 7.82
N PRO A 78 -3.00 5.81 7.77
CA PRO A 78 -2.02 5.49 6.74
C PRO A 78 -2.70 5.49 5.38
N THR A 79 -1.96 5.88 4.36
CA THR A 79 -2.40 5.81 2.96
C THR A 79 -1.49 4.82 2.26
N ILE A 80 -2.07 3.77 1.67
CA ILE A 80 -1.28 2.71 1.05
C ILE A 80 -1.82 2.44 -0.35
N TRP A 81 -0.91 2.45 -1.31
CA TRP A 81 -1.20 2.17 -2.72
C TRP A 81 -0.43 0.95 -3.19
N VAL A 82 -1.08 0.12 -3.98
CA VAL A 82 -0.45 -0.99 -4.68
C VAL A 82 -0.27 -0.58 -6.13
N ASP A 83 0.98 -0.63 -6.63
CA ASP A 83 1.33 -0.25 -7.99
C ASP A 83 1.58 -1.55 -8.77
N THR A 84 0.66 -1.89 -9.67
CA THR A 84 0.77 -3.15 -10.40
C THR A 84 1.74 -3.07 -11.58
N PHE A 85 2.12 -1.86 -12.00
CA PHE A 85 3.09 -1.70 -13.06
C PHE A 85 4.52 -1.94 -12.54
N ARG A 86 4.84 -1.37 -11.37
CA ARG A 86 6.16 -1.52 -10.77
C ARG A 86 6.26 -2.68 -9.80
N GLU A 87 5.14 -3.30 -9.46
CA GLU A 87 5.05 -4.37 -8.47
C GLU A 87 5.59 -3.90 -7.13
N GLN A 88 5.00 -2.81 -6.64
CA GLN A 88 5.39 -2.19 -5.38
C GLN A 88 4.16 -1.86 -4.56
N VAL A 89 4.33 -1.93 -3.24
CA VAL A 89 3.36 -1.39 -2.29
C VAL A 89 4.04 -0.22 -1.59
N THR A 90 3.41 0.94 -1.61
CA THR A 90 3.96 2.13 -0.97
C THR A 90 2.95 2.68 0.01
N GLY A 91 3.41 3.00 1.21
CA GLY A 91 2.57 3.56 2.24
C GLY A 91 3.15 4.82 2.82
N TRP A 92 2.27 5.70 3.25
CA TRP A 92 2.63 6.96 3.91
C TRP A 92 1.81 7.10 5.19
N TRP A 93 2.44 7.61 6.23
CA TRP A 93 1.74 7.95 7.47
C TRP A 93 2.49 9.12 8.10
N GLY A 94 1.87 10.32 8.03
CA GLY A 94 2.58 11.53 8.43
C GLY A 94 3.77 11.77 7.53
N THR A 95 4.96 11.83 8.12
CA THR A 95 6.20 12.03 7.37
C THR A 95 6.88 10.72 7.00
N ASP A 96 6.34 9.59 7.45
CA ASP A 96 6.93 8.30 7.18
C ASP A 96 6.50 7.78 5.82
N ARG A 97 7.41 7.10 5.14
CA ARG A 97 7.14 6.48 3.86
C ARG A 97 7.82 5.13 3.83
N VAL A 98 7.07 4.08 3.47
CA VAL A 98 7.58 2.72 3.38
C VAL A 98 7.24 2.17 2.00
N GLN A 99 8.18 1.48 1.40
CA GLN A 99 7.99 0.89 0.08
C GLN A 99 8.50 -0.54 0.12
N TRP A 100 7.73 -1.47 -0.47
CA TRP A 100 8.09 -2.88 -0.47
C TRP A 100 7.70 -3.49 -1.82
N TYR A 101 8.59 -4.27 -2.39
CA TYR A 101 8.31 -4.93 -3.67
C TYR A 101 7.54 -6.22 -3.41
N TYR A 102 6.78 -6.64 -4.41
CA TYR A 102 6.10 -7.93 -4.38
C TYR A 102 6.28 -8.61 -5.74
N GLN A 103 6.01 -9.89 -5.79
CA GLN A 103 5.95 -10.64 -7.04
C GLN A 103 4.49 -10.93 -7.33
N ASP A 104 4.03 -10.65 -8.54
CA ASP A 104 2.62 -10.79 -8.88
C ASP A 104 2.31 -12.26 -9.20
N ASN A 105 2.18 -13.06 -8.16
CA ASN A 105 1.80 -14.46 -8.30
C ASN A 105 0.28 -14.67 -8.26
N MET A 106 -0.45 -13.58 -8.10
CA MET A 106 -1.90 -13.59 -8.07
C MET A 106 -2.50 -13.37 -9.45
N GLY A 107 -1.74 -12.76 -10.38
CA GLY A 107 -2.26 -12.33 -11.67
C GLY A 107 -3.03 -11.02 -11.55
N LEU A 108 -2.61 -10.16 -10.62
CA LEU A 108 -3.32 -8.92 -10.33
C LEU A 108 -3.29 -7.97 -11.51
N ASN A 109 -2.13 -7.78 -12.14
CA ASN A 109 -2.02 -6.85 -13.25
C ASN A 109 -2.85 -7.30 -14.45
N ASP A 110 -2.87 -8.60 -14.73
CA ASP A 110 -3.69 -9.15 -15.81
C ASP A 110 -5.17 -8.92 -15.54
N TYR A 111 -5.59 -9.09 -14.29
CA TYR A 111 -6.97 -8.83 -13.92
C TYR A 111 -7.31 -7.36 -14.06
N MET A 112 -6.39 -6.46 -13.67
CA MET A 112 -6.61 -5.02 -13.81
C MET A 112 -6.70 -4.62 -15.27
N GLU A 113 -5.92 -5.25 -16.15
CA GLU A 113 -6.02 -5.00 -17.58
C GLU A 113 -7.38 -5.43 -18.11
N GLU A 114 -7.87 -6.56 -17.61
CA GLU A 114 -9.17 -7.10 -18.02
C GLU A 114 -10.30 -6.13 -17.70
N ILE A 115 -10.32 -5.62 -16.47
CA ILE A 115 -11.39 -4.68 -16.10
C ILE A 115 -11.21 -3.31 -16.73
N TYR A 116 -9.99 -2.92 -17.08
CA TYR A 116 -9.76 -1.68 -17.82
C TYR A 116 -10.39 -1.76 -19.20
N GLY A 117 -10.34 -2.92 -19.82
CA GLY A 117 -10.86 -3.12 -21.16
C GLY A 117 -12.37 -3.33 -21.23
N CYS A 118 -13.04 -3.40 -20.10
CA CYS A 118 -14.49 -3.62 -20.09
C CYS A 118 -15.29 -2.40 -20.49
#